data_f2776144c32beb0d8212620dd2a13b24
#
_entry.id   f2776144c32beb0d8212620dd2a13b24
#
_cell.length_a   1.000
_cell.length_b   1.000
_cell.length_c   1.000
_cell.angle_alpha   90.00
_cell.angle_beta   90.00
_cell.angle_gamma   90.00
#
_symmetry.space_group_name_H-M   'P 1'
#
loop_
_entity.id
_entity.type
_entity.pdbx_description
1 polymer ?
#
loop_
_entity_poly.entity_id
_entity_poly.type
_entity_poly.pdbx_seq_one_letter_code
_entity_poly.pdbx_strand_id
1 'polypeptide(L)'
;ALCSTQRSAPVADEMCEQYGIPQRTTNYFELLQWVDVIYLAVPNLQHYRYAKVALEAGKHVIVEKPMACTAAQTEELAALARRKKVFLFEAMTTQYLENYNKIRELLPRIGRVKLVQCNFSQYSSRYDAFCAGETPVSFDPECAGGALMDLNVYNISYIVGLFGEPNQVHYLPNMERGIDTSGILTMEYNSFKAVSMAAKDCGAPARYVIQGTKGYILQKSTANWCGGVTFHPNQGKEEHFNLNGGRPQ
;
A
#
# COMPACT_ATOMS: atom_id res chain seq x y z
N ALA A 1 -1.15 5.69 -23.82
CA ALA A 1 -0.53 7.03 -23.79
C ALA A 1 0.25 7.24 -22.50
N LEU A 2 1.30 8.06 -22.52
CA LEU A 2 2.13 8.39 -21.38
C LEU A 2 2.16 9.91 -21.17
N CYS A 3 2.01 10.35 -19.91
CA CYS A 3 2.24 11.74 -19.53
C CYS A 3 3.38 11.83 -18.52
N SER A 4 4.33 12.73 -18.77
CA SER A 4 5.47 12.95 -17.89
C SER A 4 5.70 14.45 -17.65
N THR A 5 6.57 14.78 -16.69
CA THR A 5 7.05 16.15 -16.56
C THR A 5 8.06 16.44 -17.68
N GLN A 6 8.34 17.74 -17.92
CA GLN A 6 9.41 18.15 -18.84
C GLN A 6 10.77 17.54 -18.44
N ARG A 7 11.07 17.50 -17.14
CA ARG A 7 12.30 16.92 -16.61
C ARG A 7 12.43 15.42 -16.94
N SER A 8 11.33 14.68 -16.92
CA SER A 8 11.29 13.23 -17.17
C SER A 8 11.02 12.87 -18.63
N ALA A 9 10.91 13.86 -19.51
CA ALA A 9 10.58 13.64 -20.93
C ALA A 9 11.55 12.68 -21.64
N PRO A 10 12.89 12.77 -21.47
CA PRO A 10 13.80 11.83 -22.12
C PRO A 10 13.55 10.37 -21.72
N VAL A 11 13.35 10.11 -20.42
CA VAL A 11 13.03 8.77 -19.91
C VAL A 11 11.69 8.28 -20.46
N ALA A 12 10.71 9.18 -20.58
CA ALA A 12 9.41 8.85 -21.15
C ALA A 12 9.50 8.52 -22.63
N ASP A 13 10.40 9.14 -23.39
CA ASP A 13 10.66 8.80 -24.79
C ASP A 13 11.24 7.39 -24.94
N GLU A 14 12.25 7.05 -24.12
CA GLU A 14 12.83 5.70 -24.07
C GLU A 14 11.77 4.62 -23.72
N MET A 15 10.91 4.91 -22.75
CA MET A 15 9.80 4.01 -22.39
C MET A 15 8.80 3.84 -23.55
N CYS A 16 8.48 4.91 -24.27
CA CYS A 16 7.58 4.83 -25.41
C CYS A 16 8.15 3.94 -26.51
N GLU A 17 9.44 4.05 -26.81
CA GLU A 17 10.13 3.19 -27.76
C GLU A 17 10.17 1.73 -27.29
N GLN A 18 10.59 1.51 -26.04
CA GLN A 18 10.75 0.17 -25.46
C GLN A 18 9.45 -0.62 -25.41
N TYR A 19 8.33 0.05 -25.06
CA TYR A 19 7.03 -0.60 -24.84
C TYR A 19 6.01 -0.33 -25.96
N GLY A 20 6.40 0.33 -27.04
CA GLY A 20 5.52 0.63 -28.15
C GLY A 20 4.35 1.54 -27.79
N ILE A 21 4.57 2.52 -26.90
CA ILE A 21 3.52 3.46 -26.44
C ILE A 21 3.32 4.52 -27.54
N PRO A 22 2.14 4.60 -28.18
CA PRO A 22 1.98 5.39 -29.40
C PRO A 22 1.91 6.90 -29.19
N GLN A 23 1.61 7.34 -27.96
CA GLN A 23 1.37 8.76 -27.67
C GLN A 23 2.01 9.18 -26.35
N ARG A 24 2.67 10.34 -26.37
CA ARG A 24 3.28 10.97 -25.20
C ARG A 24 2.98 12.47 -25.16
N THR A 25 2.78 12.99 -23.96
CA THR A 25 2.62 14.42 -23.72
C THR A 25 3.25 14.82 -22.40
N THR A 26 3.49 16.10 -22.21
CA THR A 26 3.79 16.72 -20.91
C THR A 26 2.61 17.54 -20.36
N ASN A 27 1.49 17.53 -21.08
CA ASN A 27 0.26 18.21 -20.70
C ASN A 27 -0.78 17.21 -20.21
N TYR A 28 -1.08 17.22 -18.91
CA TYR A 28 -2.05 16.31 -18.32
C TYR A 28 -3.46 16.44 -18.92
N PHE A 29 -3.90 17.66 -19.24
CA PHE A 29 -5.21 17.89 -19.84
C PHE A 29 -5.33 17.32 -21.27
N GLU A 30 -4.23 17.29 -21.99
CA GLU A 30 -4.17 16.64 -23.31
C GLU A 30 -4.27 15.12 -23.16
N LEU A 31 -3.54 14.51 -22.20
CA LEU A 31 -3.66 13.07 -21.90
C LEU A 31 -5.10 12.67 -21.63
N LEU A 32 -5.85 13.48 -20.87
CA LEU A 32 -7.25 13.19 -20.53
C LEU A 32 -8.17 13.10 -21.77
N GLN A 33 -7.80 13.69 -22.91
CA GLN A 33 -8.60 13.58 -24.14
C GLN A 33 -8.39 12.23 -24.86
N TRP A 34 -7.29 11.55 -24.57
CA TRP A 34 -6.86 10.35 -25.31
C TRP A 34 -7.24 9.02 -24.65
N VAL A 35 -7.63 9.06 -23.37
CA VAL A 35 -7.77 7.84 -22.56
C VAL A 35 -9.07 7.81 -21.78
N ASP A 36 -9.52 6.62 -21.41
CA ASP A 36 -10.68 6.40 -20.56
C ASP A 36 -10.29 6.11 -19.10
N VAL A 37 -9.07 5.59 -18.89
CA VAL A 37 -8.52 5.23 -17.58
C VAL A 37 -7.18 5.91 -17.38
N ILE A 38 -6.99 6.51 -16.21
CA ILE A 38 -5.73 7.10 -15.77
C ILE A 38 -5.13 6.21 -14.67
N TYR A 39 -3.85 5.82 -14.84
CA TYR A 39 -3.03 5.29 -13.76
C TYR A 39 -2.10 6.40 -13.25
N LEU A 40 -2.26 6.79 -11.99
CA LEU A 40 -1.50 7.87 -11.37
C LEU A 40 -0.32 7.32 -10.56
N ALA A 41 0.89 7.55 -11.06
CA ALA A 41 2.17 7.24 -10.41
C ALA A 41 2.99 8.52 -10.25
N VAL A 42 2.47 9.45 -9.50
CA VAL A 42 3.08 10.75 -9.17
C VAL A 42 3.45 10.78 -7.67
N PRO A 43 4.20 11.78 -7.17
CA PRO A 43 4.45 11.91 -5.72
C PRO A 43 3.14 12.01 -4.91
N ASN A 44 3.14 11.43 -3.70
CA ASN A 44 1.94 11.26 -2.86
C ASN A 44 1.07 12.52 -2.71
N LEU A 45 1.69 13.69 -2.47
CA LEU A 45 0.96 14.97 -2.36
C LEU A 45 0.18 15.36 -3.62
N GLN A 46 0.55 14.81 -4.76
CA GLN A 46 -0.08 15.15 -6.04
C GLN A 46 -1.24 14.20 -6.38
N HIS A 47 -1.35 13.06 -5.70
CA HIS A 47 -2.38 12.05 -5.96
C HIS A 47 -3.78 12.65 -5.95
N TYR A 48 -4.14 13.34 -4.87
CA TYR A 48 -5.45 13.97 -4.72
C TYR A 48 -5.77 14.94 -5.87
N ARG A 49 -4.83 15.86 -6.18
CA ARG A 49 -5.04 16.88 -7.20
C ARG A 49 -5.28 16.28 -8.58
N TYR A 50 -4.42 15.36 -9.01
CA TYR A 50 -4.53 14.76 -10.35
C TYR A 50 -5.71 13.78 -10.43
N ALA A 51 -5.99 13.02 -9.37
CA ALA A 51 -7.16 12.17 -9.32
C ALA A 51 -8.46 12.97 -9.42
N LYS A 52 -8.58 14.08 -8.69
CA LYS A 52 -9.74 14.96 -8.74
C LYS A 52 -10.00 15.49 -10.15
N VAL A 53 -8.98 16.02 -10.82
CA VAL A 53 -9.09 16.52 -12.20
C VAL A 53 -9.53 15.42 -13.18
N ALA A 54 -8.96 14.21 -13.07
CA ALA A 54 -9.35 13.09 -13.91
C ALA A 54 -10.81 12.65 -13.69
N LEU A 55 -11.22 12.54 -12.42
CA LEU A 55 -12.60 12.20 -12.06
C LEU A 55 -13.60 13.27 -12.53
N GLU A 56 -13.26 14.56 -12.40
CA GLU A 56 -14.07 15.68 -12.90
C GLU A 56 -14.25 15.60 -14.43
N ALA A 57 -13.20 15.17 -15.15
CA ALA A 57 -13.23 14.91 -16.59
C ALA A 57 -13.95 13.61 -16.96
N GLY A 58 -14.53 12.88 -15.99
CA GLY A 58 -15.27 11.64 -16.23
C GLY A 58 -14.39 10.44 -16.56
N LYS A 59 -13.11 10.44 -16.14
CA LYS A 59 -12.19 9.33 -16.36
C LYS A 59 -12.17 8.37 -15.19
N HIS A 60 -11.99 7.08 -15.46
CA HIS A 60 -11.67 6.08 -14.43
C HIS A 60 -10.25 6.33 -13.92
N VAL A 61 -10.02 6.11 -12.62
CA VAL A 61 -8.72 6.41 -12.01
C VAL A 61 -8.23 5.25 -11.17
N ILE A 62 -6.98 4.89 -11.36
CA ILE A 62 -6.20 4.04 -10.46
C ILE A 62 -5.10 4.92 -9.89
N VAL A 63 -5.04 5.06 -8.57
CA VAL A 63 -4.05 5.89 -7.88
C VAL A 63 -3.06 5.00 -7.16
N GLU A 64 -1.76 5.29 -7.28
CA GLU A 64 -0.76 4.66 -6.42
C GLU A 64 -1.06 4.90 -4.93
N LYS A 65 -0.58 3.97 -4.11
CA LYS A 65 -0.71 4.06 -2.66
C LYS A 65 0.25 5.13 -2.07
N PRO A 66 -0.15 5.83 -1.02
CA PRO A 66 -1.51 5.95 -0.50
C PRO A 66 -2.38 6.79 -1.43
N MET A 67 -3.68 6.48 -1.53
CA MET A 67 -4.60 7.17 -2.45
C MET A 67 -4.56 8.69 -2.30
N ALA A 68 -4.49 9.17 -1.06
CA ALA A 68 -4.32 10.57 -0.71
C ALA A 68 -3.62 10.70 0.65
N CYS A 69 -3.21 11.92 1.02
CA CYS A 69 -2.50 12.16 2.27
C CYS A 69 -3.43 12.27 3.49
N THR A 70 -4.75 12.45 3.29
CA THR A 70 -5.73 12.57 4.37
C THR A 70 -7.01 11.79 4.07
N ALA A 71 -7.71 11.35 5.11
CA ALA A 71 -9.00 10.70 4.99
C ALA A 71 -10.03 11.59 4.27
N ALA A 72 -10.09 12.88 4.59
CA ALA A 72 -11.01 13.83 3.96
C ALA A 72 -10.80 13.92 2.43
N GLN A 73 -9.55 13.91 1.97
CA GLN A 73 -9.23 13.89 0.54
C GLN A 73 -9.71 12.58 -0.11
N THR A 74 -9.49 11.45 0.54
CA THR A 74 -9.94 10.13 0.04
C THR A 74 -11.47 10.06 -0.04
N GLU A 75 -12.17 10.55 0.97
CA GLU A 75 -13.63 10.61 1.00
C GLU A 75 -14.20 11.51 -0.11
N GLU A 76 -13.57 12.67 -0.34
CA GLU A 76 -13.97 13.57 -1.42
C GLU A 76 -13.79 12.92 -2.79
N LEU A 77 -12.66 12.26 -3.05
CA LEU A 77 -12.42 11.54 -4.30
C LEU A 77 -13.44 10.42 -4.50
N ALA A 78 -13.71 9.63 -3.45
CA ALA A 78 -14.70 8.56 -3.51
C ALA A 78 -16.13 9.08 -3.76
N ALA A 79 -16.50 10.20 -3.13
CA ALA A 79 -17.77 10.84 -3.39
C ALA A 79 -17.87 11.40 -4.82
N LEU A 80 -16.79 11.99 -5.32
CA LEU A 80 -16.70 12.52 -6.69
C LEU A 80 -16.83 11.39 -7.72
N ALA A 81 -16.11 10.28 -7.55
CA ALA A 81 -16.18 9.12 -8.43
C ALA A 81 -17.62 8.56 -8.51
N ARG A 82 -18.31 8.44 -7.36
CA ARG A 82 -19.72 8.02 -7.33
C ARG A 82 -20.63 9.00 -8.10
N ARG A 83 -20.48 10.32 -7.90
CA ARG A 83 -21.29 11.34 -8.62
C ARG A 83 -21.05 11.29 -10.13
N LYS A 84 -19.79 11.07 -10.55
CA LYS A 84 -19.41 11.00 -11.96
C LYS A 84 -19.69 9.63 -12.59
N LYS A 85 -20.06 8.62 -11.79
CA LYS A 85 -20.29 7.22 -12.20
C LYS A 85 -19.06 6.61 -12.88
N VAL A 86 -17.89 6.88 -12.33
CA VAL A 86 -16.60 6.33 -12.76
C VAL A 86 -15.96 5.53 -11.63
N PHE A 87 -15.03 4.65 -11.98
CA PHE A 87 -14.29 3.87 -11.00
C PHE A 87 -13.10 4.65 -10.45
N LEU A 88 -12.85 4.48 -9.15
CA LEU A 88 -11.66 4.92 -8.45
C LEU A 88 -11.10 3.74 -7.67
N PHE A 89 -9.84 3.40 -7.93
CA PHE A 89 -9.12 2.34 -7.24
C PHE A 89 -7.82 2.88 -6.65
N GLU A 90 -7.46 2.38 -5.48
CA GLU A 90 -6.09 2.47 -4.97
C GLU A 90 -5.29 1.26 -5.47
N ALA A 91 -4.06 1.48 -5.94
CA ALA A 91 -3.16 0.43 -6.40
C ALA A 91 -2.57 -0.36 -5.22
N MET A 92 -3.44 -0.79 -4.29
CA MET A 92 -3.08 -1.61 -3.14
C MET A 92 -3.10 -3.09 -3.54
N THR A 93 -2.00 -3.57 -4.10
CA THR A 93 -1.86 -4.91 -4.68
C THR A 93 -2.24 -6.03 -3.71
N THR A 94 -1.97 -5.86 -2.41
CA THR A 94 -2.28 -6.83 -1.34
C THR A 94 -3.69 -7.40 -1.45
N GLN A 95 -4.68 -6.55 -1.71
CA GLN A 95 -6.10 -6.93 -1.73
C GLN A 95 -6.46 -7.89 -2.88
N TYR A 96 -5.62 -7.97 -3.92
CA TYR A 96 -5.87 -8.73 -5.15
C TYR A 96 -5.03 -10.01 -5.26
N LEU A 97 -4.16 -10.29 -4.27
CA LEU A 97 -3.32 -11.47 -4.26
C LEU A 97 -4.11 -12.73 -3.86
N GLU A 98 -3.90 -13.82 -4.58
CA GLU A 98 -4.59 -15.08 -4.30
C GLU A 98 -4.24 -15.66 -2.92
N ASN A 99 -2.98 -15.52 -2.51
CA ASN A 99 -2.55 -15.91 -1.16
C ASN A 99 -3.24 -15.08 -0.06
N TYR A 100 -3.53 -13.80 -0.30
CA TYR A 100 -4.29 -12.97 0.64
C TYR A 100 -5.76 -13.42 0.72
N ASN A 101 -6.37 -13.80 -0.39
CA ASN A 101 -7.71 -14.40 -0.41
C ASN A 101 -7.70 -15.74 0.34
N LYS A 102 -6.63 -16.53 0.20
CA LYS A 102 -6.46 -17.78 0.95
C LYS A 102 -6.41 -17.55 2.47
N ILE A 103 -5.75 -16.48 2.92
CA ILE A 103 -5.77 -16.10 4.34
C ILE A 103 -7.22 -15.85 4.80
N ARG A 104 -8.01 -15.10 4.00
CA ARG A 104 -9.43 -14.83 4.31
C ARG A 104 -10.24 -16.13 4.44
N GLU A 105 -10.02 -17.12 3.56
CA GLU A 105 -10.66 -18.43 3.63
C GLU A 105 -10.25 -19.23 4.87
N LEU A 106 -9.02 -19.07 5.35
CA LEU A 106 -8.49 -19.79 6.50
C LEU A 106 -8.93 -19.20 7.85
N LEU A 107 -9.37 -17.92 7.90
CA LEU A 107 -9.75 -17.24 9.15
C LEU A 107 -10.77 -18.06 10.00
N PRO A 108 -11.84 -18.66 9.47
CA PRO A 108 -12.76 -19.47 10.27
C PRO A 108 -12.10 -20.67 10.94
N ARG A 109 -11.03 -21.22 10.34
CA ARG A 109 -10.35 -22.42 10.82
C ARG A 109 -9.48 -22.17 12.05
N ILE A 110 -8.97 -20.95 12.24
CA ILE A 110 -8.20 -20.60 13.44
C ILE A 110 -9.09 -20.28 14.66
N GLY A 111 -10.42 -20.33 14.52
CA GLY A 111 -11.38 -20.00 15.58
C GLY A 111 -11.45 -18.49 15.84
N ARG A 112 -11.69 -18.09 17.10
CA ARG A 112 -11.76 -16.65 17.45
C ARG A 112 -10.36 -16.03 17.39
N VAL A 113 -10.20 -15.00 16.58
CA VAL A 113 -8.94 -14.21 16.51
C VAL A 113 -8.67 -13.55 17.86
N LYS A 114 -7.43 -13.55 18.31
CA LYS A 114 -6.96 -13.00 19.57
C LYS A 114 -5.88 -11.95 19.39
N LEU A 115 -4.93 -12.20 18.48
CA LEU A 115 -3.83 -11.27 18.20
C LEU A 115 -3.52 -11.28 16.69
N VAL A 116 -3.16 -10.10 16.17
CA VAL A 116 -2.62 -9.94 14.82
C VAL A 116 -1.29 -9.18 14.92
N GLN A 117 -0.27 -9.68 14.26
CA GLN A 117 1.05 -9.06 14.21
C GLN A 117 1.48 -8.92 12.76
N CYS A 118 1.87 -7.72 12.35
CA CYS A 118 2.43 -7.44 11.02
C CYS A 118 3.75 -6.70 11.17
N ASN A 119 4.75 -7.10 10.41
CA ASN A 119 6.04 -6.42 10.35
C ASN A 119 6.51 -6.25 8.91
N PHE A 120 6.68 -4.98 8.49
CA PHE A 120 7.33 -4.60 7.25
C PHE A 120 8.48 -3.65 7.56
N SER A 121 9.63 -4.19 7.95
CA SER A 121 10.85 -3.44 8.23
C SER A 121 11.87 -3.70 7.16
N GLN A 122 12.22 -2.68 6.39
CA GLN A 122 13.18 -2.75 5.29
C GLN A 122 14.12 -1.56 5.36
N TYR A 123 15.41 -1.80 5.57
CA TYR A 123 16.41 -0.75 5.50
C TYR A 123 16.35 -0.07 4.12
N SER A 124 16.01 1.20 4.12
CA SER A 124 15.82 1.95 2.88
C SER A 124 17.15 2.27 2.22
N SER A 125 17.26 2.02 0.92
CA SER A 125 18.43 2.45 0.13
C SER A 125 18.63 3.98 0.10
N ARG A 126 17.69 4.76 0.64
CA ARG A 126 17.76 6.22 0.74
C ARG A 126 18.06 6.70 2.15
N TYR A 127 18.18 5.79 3.14
CA TYR A 127 18.36 6.18 4.53
C TYR A 127 19.76 6.77 4.77
N ASP A 128 20.81 6.23 4.15
CA ASP A 128 22.16 6.78 4.27
C ASP A 128 22.25 8.22 3.74
N ALA A 129 21.61 8.51 2.60
CA ALA A 129 21.53 9.87 2.06
C ALA A 129 20.73 10.80 3.00
N PHE A 130 19.65 10.29 3.61
CA PHE A 130 18.89 11.01 4.63
C PHE A 130 19.76 11.31 5.86
N CYS A 131 20.53 10.37 6.39
CA CYS A 131 21.47 10.58 7.49
C CYS A 131 22.57 11.57 7.13
N ALA A 132 23.01 11.61 5.87
CA ALA A 132 23.99 12.58 5.36
C ALA A 132 23.44 14.00 5.18
N GLY A 133 22.14 14.24 5.48
CA GLY A 133 21.52 15.56 5.42
C GLY A 133 20.68 15.82 4.17
N GLU A 134 20.63 14.90 3.21
CA GLU A 134 19.71 14.98 2.06
C GLU A 134 18.26 14.78 2.50
N THR A 135 17.31 15.16 1.63
CA THR A 135 15.88 14.94 1.87
C THR A 135 15.28 14.15 0.69
N PRO A 136 15.51 12.84 0.62
CA PRO A 136 14.87 11.99 -0.37
C PRO A 136 13.34 12.03 -0.22
N VAL A 137 12.59 11.98 -1.31
CA VAL A 137 11.10 12.07 -1.32
C VAL A 137 10.45 11.12 -0.32
N SER A 138 10.97 9.91 -0.16
CA SER A 138 10.43 8.91 0.78
C SER A 138 10.72 9.20 2.26
N PHE A 139 11.50 10.25 2.56
CA PHE A 139 11.78 10.78 3.89
C PHE A 139 11.42 12.26 4.00
N ASP A 140 10.67 12.79 3.06
CA ASP A 140 10.26 14.18 3.03
C ASP A 140 8.84 14.33 3.62
N PRO A 141 8.68 15.04 4.77
CA PRO A 141 7.35 15.32 5.33
C PRO A 141 6.44 16.06 4.36
N GLU A 142 6.99 16.95 3.53
CA GLU A 142 6.23 17.69 2.52
C GLU A 142 5.77 16.80 1.36
N CYS A 143 6.36 15.63 1.20
CA CYS A 143 5.97 14.64 0.21
C CYS A 143 5.11 13.51 0.79
N ALA A 144 4.63 13.63 2.03
CA ALA A 144 3.95 12.57 2.77
C ALA A 144 4.76 11.27 2.77
N GLY A 145 6.08 11.39 3.05
CA GLY A 145 7.00 10.27 3.25
C GLY A 145 6.82 9.62 4.63
N GLY A 146 7.85 8.91 5.08
CA GLY A 146 7.88 8.27 6.39
C GLY A 146 7.51 6.79 6.36
N ALA A 147 7.76 6.12 7.48
CA ALA A 147 7.52 4.69 7.61
C ALA A 147 6.03 4.34 7.63
N LEU A 148 5.20 5.19 8.26
CA LEU A 148 3.75 4.99 8.30
C LEU A 148 3.14 5.01 6.90
N MET A 149 3.42 6.05 6.14
CA MET A 149 2.76 6.30 4.85
C MET A 149 3.33 5.47 3.71
N ASP A 150 4.61 5.11 3.78
CA ASP A 150 5.27 4.39 2.68
C ASP A 150 5.26 2.87 2.84
N LEU A 151 5.49 2.35 4.05
CA LEU A 151 5.56 0.92 4.33
C LEU A 151 4.38 0.41 5.17
N ASN A 152 4.02 1.11 6.26
CA ASN A 152 2.99 0.62 7.17
C ASN A 152 1.59 0.65 6.54
N VAL A 153 1.37 1.47 5.54
CA VAL A 153 0.14 1.50 4.73
C VAL A 153 -0.23 0.11 4.18
N TYR A 154 0.77 -0.71 3.82
CA TYR A 154 0.53 -2.09 3.37
C TYR A 154 0.03 -3.00 4.50
N ASN A 155 0.62 -2.87 5.70
CA ASN A 155 0.18 -3.61 6.88
C ASN A 155 -1.22 -3.18 7.31
N ILE A 156 -1.50 -1.87 7.28
CA ILE A 156 -2.81 -1.31 7.59
C ILE A 156 -3.85 -1.86 6.63
N SER A 157 -3.57 -1.79 5.33
CA SER A 157 -4.46 -2.34 4.30
C SER A 157 -4.68 -3.85 4.46
N TYR A 158 -3.63 -4.60 4.85
CA TYR A 158 -3.73 -6.03 5.13
C TYR A 158 -4.69 -6.31 6.30
N ILE A 159 -4.55 -5.60 7.42
CA ILE A 159 -5.38 -5.81 8.62
C ILE A 159 -6.81 -5.34 8.37
N VAL A 160 -6.98 -4.12 7.86
CA VAL A 160 -8.30 -3.52 7.63
C VAL A 160 -9.09 -4.29 6.57
N GLY A 161 -8.40 -4.80 5.54
CA GLY A 161 -9.04 -5.61 4.50
C GLY A 161 -9.55 -6.97 4.99
N LEU A 162 -8.99 -7.52 6.08
CA LEU A 162 -9.44 -8.78 6.69
C LEU A 162 -10.53 -8.56 7.76
N PHE A 163 -10.44 -7.47 8.52
CA PHE A 163 -11.20 -7.30 9.77
C PHE A 163 -12.06 -6.04 9.83
N GLY A 164 -11.99 -5.17 8.80
CA GLY A 164 -12.66 -3.88 8.81
C GLY A 164 -11.94 -2.83 9.67
N GLU A 165 -12.60 -1.72 9.93
CA GLU A 165 -12.04 -0.62 10.70
C GLU A 165 -11.87 -0.99 12.18
N PRO A 166 -10.73 -0.62 12.81
CA PRO A 166 -10.54 -0.76 14.24
C PRO A 166 -11.36 0.30 15.01
N ASN A 167 -11.69 0.00 16.28
CA ASN A 167 -12.37 0.96 17.15
C ASN A 167 -11.45 2.10 17.59
N GLN A 168 -10.14 1.80 17.74
CA GLN A 168 -9.13 2.75 18.19
C GLN A 168 -7.77 2.41 17.59
N VAL A 169 -6.98 3.44 17.32
CA VAL A 169 -5.60 3.30 16.85
C VAL A 169 -4.69 4.20 17.67
N HIS A 170 -3.45 3.73 17.90
CA HIS A 170 -2.41 4.52 18.52
C HIS A 170 -1.07 4.27 17.83
N TYR A 171 -0.41 5.34 17.37
CA TYR A 171 0.86 5.27 16.68
C TYR A 171 2.00 5.80 17.55
N LEU A 172 3.07 5.03 17.64
CA LEU A 172 4.29 5.33 18.38
C LEU A 172 5.45 5.42 17.38
N PRO A 173 5.74 6.61 16.83
CA PRO A 173 6.83 6.80 15.87
C PRO A 173 8.19 6.95 16.54
N ASN A 174 9.24 6.48 15.87
CA ASN A 174 10.59 6.98 16.05
C ASN A 174 10.80 8.12 15.04
N MET A 175 11.03 9.33 15.55
CA MET A 175 11.11 10.54 14.74
C MET A 175 12.54 10.97 14.52
N GLU A 176 12.94 11.21 13.29
CA GLU A 176 14.22 11.79 12.90
C GLU A 176 13.99 12.93 11.89
N ARG A 177 14.59 14.08 12.12
CA ARG A 177 14.49 15.26 11.24
C ARG A 177 13.04 15.59 10.81
N GLY A 178 12.07 15.41 11.72
CA GLY A 178 10.67 15.76 11.50
C GLY A 178 9.83 14.73 10.74
N ILE A 179 10.39 13.53 10.44
CA ILE A 179 9.68 12.42 9.80
C ILE A 179 9.81 11.14 10.63
N ASP A 180 8.83 10.25 10.56
CA ASP A 180 8.92 8.93 11.15
C ASP A 180 9.80 8.01 10.29
N THR A 181 10.90 7.51 10.84
CA THR A 181 11.78 6.55 10.17
C THR A 181 11.40 5.11 10.46
N SER A 182 10.76 4.89 11.61
CA SER A 182 10.13 3.62 12.02
C SER A 182 9.01 3.89 13.01
N GLY A 183 8.20 2.86 13.30
CA GLY A 183 7.16 3.00 14.31
C GLY A 183 6.28 1.76 14.51
N ILE A 184 5.51 1.81 15.59
CA ILE A 184 4.55 0.78 15.98
C ILE A 184 3.15 1.40 15.98
N LEU A 185 2.24 0.79 15.23
CA LEU A 185 0.83 1.11 15.26
C LEU A 185 0.06 0.01 15.97
N THR A 186 -0.67 0.34 17.03
CA THR A 186 -1.62 -0.56 17.67
C THR A 186 -3.03 -0.27 17.16
N MET A 187 -3.81 -1.33 16.97
CA MET A 187 -5.20 -1.26 16.53
C MET A 187 -6.08 -2.08 17.47
N GLU A 188 -7.14 -1.45 18.00
CA GLU A 188 -8.07 -2.10 18.90
C GLU A 188 -9.35 -2.51 18.19
N TYR A 189 -9.65 -3.79 18.25
CA TYR A 189 -10.92 -4.38 17.86
C TYR A 189 -11.67 -4.90 19.08
N ASN A 190 -12.98 -5.07 19.01
CA ASN A 190 -13.79 -5.52 20.14
C ASN A 190 -13.31 -6.85 20.75
N SER A 191 -12.87 -7.80 19.91
CA SER A 191 -12.53 -9.16 20.33
C SER A 191 -11.04 -9.49 20.31
N PHE A 192 -10.19 -8.63 19.72
CA PHE A 192 -8.75 -8.84 19.61
C PHE A 192 -7.97 -7.53 19.51
N LYS A 193 -6.66 -7.63 19.54
CA LYS A 193 -5.72 -6.52 19.33
C LYS A 193 -4.80 -6.82 18.15
N ALA A 194 -4.44 -5.79 17.40
CA ALA A 194 -3.45 -5.90 16.33
C ALA A 194 -2.29 -4.94 16.57
N VAL A 195 -1.09 -5.36 16.18
CA VAL A 195 0.12 -4.55 16.15
C VAL A 195 0.72 -4.59 14.76
N SER A 196 1.09 -3.42 14.26
CA SER A 196 1.69 -3.24 12.95
C SER A 196 2.98 -2.44 13.10
N MET A 197 4.08 -2.99 12.64
CA MET A 197 5.41 -2.39 12.71
C MET A 197 5.93 -2.11 11.31
N ALA A 198 6.55 -0.96 11.12
CA ALA A 198 7.26 -0.64 9.91
C ALA A 198 8.52 0.16 10.23
N ALA A 199 9.58 -0.08 9.47
CA ALA A 199 10.85 0.62 9.61
C ALA A 199 11.51 0.82 8.26
N LYS A 200 12.16 1.98 8.10
CA LYS A 200 12.99 2.37 6.95
C LYS A 200 14.45 2.59 7.35
N ASP A 201 14.69 2.74 8.65
CA ASP A 201 15.98 2.96 9.32
C ASP A 201 16.66 1.66 9.75
N CYS A 202 15.92 0.56 9.80
CA CYS A 202 16.43 -0.76 10.16
C CYS A 202 15.69 -1.86 9.39
N GLY A 203 16.27 -3.07 9.35
CA GLY A 203 15.69 -4.23 8.68
C GLY A 203 15.33 -5.34 9.66
N ALA A 204 14.27 -6.08 9.36
CA ALA A 204 13.90 -7.32 10.04
C ALA A 204 13.18 -8.27 9.08
N PRO A 205 13.15 -9.59 9.36
CA PRO A 205 12.33 -10.50 8.58
C PRO A 205 10.87 -10.10 8.57
N ALA A 206 10.26 -10.01 7.39
CA ALA A 206 8.83 -9.77 7.27
C ALA A 206 8.07 -10.94 7.93
N ARG A 207 7.10 -10.60 8.76
CA ARG A 207 6.30 -11.60 9.48
C ARG A 207 4.90 -11.09 9.74
N TYR A 208 3.91 -11.87 9.30
CA TYR A 208 2.49 -11.62 9.51
C TYR A 208 1.92 -12.85 10.20
N VAL A 209 1.34 -12.67 11.37
CA VAL A 209 0.77 -13.74 12.18
C VAL A 209 -0.63 -13.36 12.62
N ILE A 210 -1.60 -14.21 12.31
CA ILE A 210 -2.97 -14.09 12.79
C ILE A 210 -3.21 -15.25 13.76
N GLN A 211 -3.35 -14.94 15.05
CA GLN A 211 -3.48 -15.93 16.12
C GLN A 211 -4.94 -16.08 16.53
N GLY A 212 -5.42 -17.31 16.50
CA GLY A 212 -6.75 -17.68 16.93
C GLY A 212 -6.77 -18.76 18.02
N THR A 213 -7.96 -19.06 18.52
CA THR A 213 -8.13 -20.04 19.60
C THR A 213 -7.93 -21.50 19.17
N LYS A 214 -7.91 -21.78 17.85
CA LYS A 214 -7.77 -23.14 17.30
C LYS A 214 -6.51 -23.31 16.44
N GLY A 215 -5.72 -22.26 16.27
CA GLY A 215 -4.50 -22.27 15.45
C GLY A 215 -4.08 -20.85 15.08
N TYR A 216 -3.11 -20.77 14.17
CA TYR A 216 -2.66 -19.50 13.64
C TYR A 216 -2.33 -19.59 12.14
N ILE A 217 -2.35 -18.44 11.49
CA ILE A 217 -1.91 -18.28 10.10
C ILE A 217 -0.59 -17.50 10.12
N LEU A 218 0.40 -17.99 9.38
CA LEU A 218 1.72 -17.37 9.24
C LEU A 218 2.02 -17.07 7.77
N GLN A 219 2.46 -15.83 7.51
CA GLN A 219 3.06 -15.39 6.26
C GLN A 219 4.46 -14.83 6.56
N LYS A 220 5.48 -15.26 5.80
CA LYS A 220 6.89 -14.88 5.98
C LYS A 220 7.40 -13.90 4.91
N SER A 221 6.51 -13.19 4.26
CA SER A 221 6.81 -12.18 3.24
C SER A 221 6.03 -10.90 3.54
N THR A 222 6.42 -9.80 2.92
CA THR A 222 5.71 -8.52 3.05
C THR A 222 4.29 -8.59 2.49
N ALA A 223 3.39 -7.71 2.94
CA ALA A 223 1.98 -7.71 2.53
C ALA A 223 1.80 -7.50 1.02
N ASN A 224 2.61 -6.64 0.41
CA ASN A 224 2.57 -6.37 -1.02
C ASN A 224 3.01 -7.56 -1.90
N TRP A 225 3.67 -8.55 -1.31
CA TRP A 225 4.12 -9.77 -1.98
C TRP A 225 3.22 -10.99 -1.65
N CYS A 226 2.91 -11.15 -0.37
CA CYS A 226 2.14 -12.29 0.16
C CYS A 226 2.58 -13.64 -0.44
N GLY A 227 3.88 -13.94 -0.38
CA GLY A 227 4.55 -15.00 -1.16
C GLY A 227 4.19 -16.42 -0.78
N GLY A 228 3.62 -16.66 0.40
CA GLY A 228 3.16 -17.97 0.86
C GLY A 228 2.49 -17.88 2.22
N VAL A 229 1.56 -18.79 2.45
CA VAL A 229 0.73 -18.83 3.67
C VAL A 229 0.83 -20.21 4.28
N THR A 230 1.05 -20.27 5.59
CA THR A 230 1.01 -21.49 6.36
C THR A 230 -0.10 -21.42 7.40
N PHE A 231 -0.96 -22.39 7.41
CA PHE A 231 -1.95 -22.63 8.48
C PHE A 231 -1.40 -23.65 9.47
N HIS A 232 -1.34 -23.25 10.74
CA HIS A 232 -0.90 -24.11 11.86
C HIS A 232 -2.09 -24.36 12.79
N PRO A 233 -2.75 -25.52 12.75
CA PRO A 233 -3.74 -25.86 13.74
C PRO A 233 -3.08 -26.17 15.09
N ASN A 234 -3.79 -25.92 16.21
CA ASN A 234 -3.28 -26.34 17.54
C ASN A 234 -3.07 -27.85 17.66
N GLN A 235 -3.84 -28.61 16.88
CA GLN A 235 -3.71 -30.07 16.79
C GLN A 235 -3.79 -30.48 15.31
N GLY A 236 -2.88 -31.35 14.89
CA GLY A 236 -2.80 -31.82 13.50
C GLY A 236 -1.55 -31.31 12.78
N LYS A 237 -1.56 -31.48 11.46
CA LYS A 237 -0.43 -31.08 10.61
C LYS A 237 -0.65 -29.66 10.08
N GLU A 238 0.44 -28.95 9.90
CA GLU A 238 0.44 -27.67 9.19
C GLU A 238 0.18 -27.86 7.70
N GLU A 239 -0.43 -26.83 7.10
CA GLU A 239 -0.75 -26.77 5.68
C GLU A 239 -0.10 -25.54 5.06
N HIS A 240 0.54 -25.74 3.88
CA HIS A 240 1.25 -24.67 3.17
C HIS A 240 0.53 -24.36 1.85
N PHE A 241 0.39 -23.09 1.55
CA PHE A 241 -0.26 -22.59 0.34
C PHE A 241 0.64 -21.56 -0.34
N ASN A 242 0.74 -21.62 -1.67
CA ASN A 242 1.33 -20.58 -2.50
C ASN A 242 0.59 -20.54 -3.84
N LEU A 243 -0.36 -19.64 -3.95
CA LEU A 243 -1.32 -19.53 -5.05
C LEU A 243 -1.02 -18.38 -6.01
N ASN A 244 -0.03 -17.54 -5.74
CA ASN A 244 0.27 -16.37 -6.58
C ASN A 244 0.83 -16.71 -7.97
N GLY A 245 0.95 -17.99 -8.32
CA GLY A 245 1.20 -18.47 -9.70
C GLY A 245 2.53 -18.02 -10.32
N GLY A 246 3.56 -17.74 -9.51
CA GLY A 246 4.87 -17.33 -10.04
C GLY A 246 4.86 -15.96 -10.75
N ARG A 247 3.89 -15.10 -10.47
CA ARG A 247 3.86 -13.73 -11.01
C ARG A 247 5.14 -13.00 -10.62
N PRO A 248 5.86 -12.39 -11.58
CA PRO A 248 7.05 -11.60 -11.26
C PRO A 248 6.68 -10.44 -10.34
N GLN A 249 7.63 -10.07 -9.52
CA GLN A 249 7.56 -8.95 -8.58
C GLN A 249 7.50 -7.62 -9.29
#